data_7b3b33f997a692c0ee27216b3146c888
#
_entry.id   7b3b33f997a692c0ee27216b3146c888
#
_cell.length_a   1.000
_cell.length_b   1.000
_cell.length_c   1.000
_cell.angle_alpha   90.00
_cell.angle_beta   90.00
_cell.angle_gamma   90.00
#
_symmetry.space_group_name_H-M   'P 1'
#
loop_
_entity.id
_entity.type
_entity.pdbx_description
1 polymer ?
#
loop_
_entity_poly.entity_id
_entity_poly.type
_entity_poly.pdbx_seq_one_letter_code
_entity_poly.pdbx_strand_id
1 'polypeptide(L)'
;QRQMCIRDSNHITGWVIETILNEENVTQRAAITSHFIAIANYCYQINNFSTMWAISSALNCASIYRLNATWALVSRKDLDIFSEINQIIQPTRNYSRYRDLLDRVNPPCVPFFGLYTKDLTFIEDGNSDSLWSDSRLINFAKRSLAADVLYEIRRFQFVPYNFVRVPSIFEFLDLHFKPRMSDEERYERSLKLEPRQSSSPYGGNYHRHDFTSYDMIPDEYFMKRLQENGFT
;
A
#
# COMPACT_ATOMS: atom_id res chain seq x y z
N GLN A 1 8.74 15.53 8.23
CA GLN A 1 7.40 15.13 7.76
C GLN A 1 7.43 13.91 6.81
N ARG A 2 8.36 13.81 5.83
CA ARG A 2 8.45 12.67 4.89
C ARG A 2 8.72 11.33 5.61
N GLN A 3 9.63 11.31 6.58
CA GLN A 3 9.94 10.09 7.34
C GLN A 3 8.79 9.65 8.27
N MET A 4 7.96 10.57 8.74
CA MET A 4 6.80 10.24 9.57
C MET A 4 5.75 9.43 8.79
N CYS A 5 5.31 9.85 7.62
CA CYS A 5 4.24 9.14 6.88
C CYS A 5 4.62 7.71 6.46
N ILE A 6 5.87 7.47 6.02
CA ILE A 6 6.32 6.11 5.66
C ILE A 6 6.46 5.24 6.91
N ARG A 7 7.03 5.78 7.98
CA ARG A 7 7.17 5.08 9.26
C ARG A 7 5.80 4.70 9.83
N ASP A 8 4.83 5.62 9.79
CA ASP A 8 3.49 5.38 10.30
C ASP A 8 2.77 4.29 9.49
N SER A 9 2.88 4.29 8.16
CA SER A 9 2.33 3.22 7.31
C SER A 9 2.95 1.86 7.64
N ASN A 10 4.26 1.78 7.84
CA ASN A 10 4.95 0.55 8.22
C ASN A 10 4.54 0.08 9.63
N HIS A 11 4.33 1.02 10.55
CA HIS A 11 3.83 0.71 11.90
C HIS A 11 2.40 0.14 11.85
N ILE A 12 1.52 0.72 11.04
CA ILE A 12 0.16 0.20 10.84
C ILE A 12 0.22 -1.21 10.24
N THR A 13 1.01 -1.41 9.19
CA THR A 13 1.19 -2.71 8.54
C THR A 13 1.66 -3.75 9.55
N GLY A 14 2.73 -3.47 10.30
CA GLY A 14 3.25 -4.37 11.31
C GLY A 14 2.27 -4.66 12.44
N TRP A 15 1.56 -3.65 12.93
CA TRP A 15 0.53 -3.82 13.96
C TRP A 15 -0.62 -4.73 13.50
N VAL A 16 -1.12 -4.57 12.28
CA VAL A 16 -2.16 -5.42 11.70
C VAL A 16 -1.69 -6.87 11.64
N ILE A 17 -0.48 -7.10 11.12
CA ILE A 17 0.11 -8.45 11.02
C ILE A 17 0.21 -9.09 12.41
N GLU A 18 0.79 -8.39 13.37
CA GLU A 18 1.01 -8.89 14.72
C GLU A 18 -0.30 -9.13 15.47
N THR A 19 -1.30 -8.28 15.28
CA THR A 19 -2.63 -8.47 15.86
C THR A 19 -3.28 -9.76 15.38
N ILE A 20 -3.19 -10.06 14.08
CA ILE A 20 -3.72 -11.30 13.50
C ILE A 20 -2.91 -12.52 13.96
N LEU A 21 -1.58 -12.44 13.96
CA LEU A 21 -0.69 -13.56 14.32
C LEU A 21 -0.68 -13.87 15.82
N ASN A 22 -1.05 -12.93 16.69
CA ASN A 22 -1.13 -13.18 18.11
C ASN A 22 -2.40 -13.92 18.54
N GLU A 23 -3.41 -14.01 17.68
CA GLU A 23 -4.61 -14.76 17.94
C GLU A 23 -4.45 -16.24 17.57
N GLU A 24 -4.52 -17.13 18.57
CA GLU A 24 -4.33 -18.58 18.37
C GLU A 24 -5.61 -19.26 17.85
N ASN A 25 -6.77 -18.77 18.26
CA ASN A 25 -8.05 -19.32 17.85
C ASN A 25 -8.37 -18.93 16.39
N VAL A 26 -8.50 -19.89 15.50
CA VAL A 26 -8.72 -19.66 14.07
C VAL A 26 -10.00 -18.86 13.78
N THR A 27 -11.07 -19.08 14.53
CA THR A 27 -12.35 -18.37 14.35
C THR A 27 -12.22 -16.90 14.76
N GLN A 28 -11.56 -16.63 15.89
CA GLN A 28 -11.31 -15.26 16.35
C GLN A 28 -10.32 -14.55 15.42
N ARG A 29 -9.29 -15.27 14.95
CA ARG A 29 -8.33 -14.74 13.97
C ARG A 29 -9.01 -14.35 12.65
N ALA A 30 -9.95 -15.17 12.16
CA ALA A 30 -10.75 -14.83 10.99
C ALA A 30 -11.65 -13.62 11.22
N ALA A 31 -12.25 -13.48 12.41
CA ALA A 31 -13.04 -12.31 12.78
C ALA A 31 -12.19 -11.02 12.82
N ILE A 32 -10.96 -11.09 13.37
CA ILE A 32 -10.01 -9.98 13.36
C ILE A 32 -9.63 -9.61 11.92
N THR A 33 -9.38 -10.60 11.06
CA THR A 33 -9.08 -10.38 9.64
C THR A 33 -10.23 -9.67 8.93
N SER A 34 -11.47 -10.13 9.12
CA SER A 34 -12.68 -9.47 8.60
C SER A 34 -12.81 -8.03 9.11
N HIS A 35 -12.48 -7.79 10.38
CA HIS A 35 -12.53 -6.45 10.95
C HIS A 35 -11.52 -5.51 10.30
N PHE A 36 -10.29 -5.96 10.01
CA PHE A 36 -9.31 -5.15 9.29
C PHE A 36 -9.72 -4.89 7.83
N ILE A 37 -10.38 -5.85 7.17
CA ILE A 37 -10.96 -5.61 5.83
C ILE A 37 -12.03 -4.50 5.91
N ALA A 38 -12.89 -4.53 6.93
CA ALA A 38 -13.88 -3.48 7.13
C ALA A 38 -13.24 -2.11 7.39
N ILE A 39 -12.18 -2.04 8.21
CA ILE A 39 -11.42 -0.80 8.46
C ILE A 39 -10.80 -0.29 7.16
N ALA A 40 -10.19 -1.16 6.35
CA ALA A 40 -9.62 -0.77 5.05
C ALA A 40 -10.70 -0.18 4.12
N ASN A 41 -11.89 -0.78 4.10
CA ASN A 41 -13.03 -0.28 3.33
C ASN A 41 -13.53 1.08 3.83
N TYR A 42 -13.61 1.30 5.15
CA TYR A 42 -13.93 2.62 5.69
C TYR A 42 -12.87 3.67 5.32
N CYS A 43 -11.58 3.30 5.40
CA CYS A 43 -10.49 4.17 4.94
C CYS A 43 -10.64 4.54 3.46
N TYR A 44 -11.02 3.57 2.61
CA TYR A 44 -11.34 3.82 1.21
C TYR A 44 -12.48 4.82 1.05
N GLN A 45 -13.59 4.62 1.75
CA GLN A 45 -14.78 5.47 1.67
C GLN A 45 -14.54 6.91 2.09
N ILE A 46 -13.62 7.12 3.04
CA ILE A 46 -13.25 8.48 3.49
C ILE A 46 -12.01 9.01 2.75
N ASN A 47 -11.57 8.40 1.67
CA ASN A 47 -10.39 8.77 0.88
C ASN A 47 -9.06 8.74 1.68
N ASN A 48 -8.97 7.95 2.74
CA ASN A 48 -7.71 7.68 3.44
C ASN A 48 -6.99 6.48 2.79
N PHE A 49 -6.47 6.70 1.59
CA PHE A 49 -5.81 5.64 0.82
C PHE A 49 -4.49 5.19 1.43
N SER A 50 -3.83 6.04 2.21
CA SER A 50 -2.58 5.67 2.90
C SER A 50 -2.81 4.54 3.91
N THR A 51 -3.83 4.67 4.78
CA THR A 51 -4.16 3.62 5.76
C THR A 51 -4.78 2.40 5.09
N MET A 52 -5.66 2.58 4.11
CA MET A 52 -6.19 1.49 3.30
C MET A 52 -5.06 0.65 2.70
N TRP A 53 -4.05 1.30 2.11
CA TRP A 53 -2.89 0.62 1.51
C TRP A 53 -2.07 -0.15 2.55
N ALA A 54 -1.80 0.46 3.71
CA ALA A 54 -1.03 -0.17 4.78
C ALA A 54 -1.72 -1.45 5.30
N ILE A 55 -3.04 -1.41 5.51
CA ILE A 55 -3.82 -2.58 5.94
C ILE A 55 -3.84 -3.66 4.84
N SER A 56 -4.07 -3.26 3.59
CA SER A 56 -4.09 -4.20 2.47
C SER A 56 -2.73 -4.86 2.26
N SER A 57 -1.63 -4.13 2.43
CA SER A 57 -0.28 -4.69 2.39
C SER A 57 -0.05 -5.71 3.49
N ALA A 58 -0.55 -5.44 4.70
CA ALA A 58 -0.49 -6.39 5.81
C ALA A 58 -1.24 -7.68 5.51
N LEU A 59 -2.45 -7.59 4.96
CA LEU A 59 -3.27 -8.76 4.62
C LEU A 59 -2.70 -9.56 3.45
N ASN A 60 -1.97 -8.92 2.54
CA ASN A 60 -1.31 -9.56 1.41
C ASN A 60 0.11 -10.07 1.72
N CYS A 61 0.68 -9.77 2.90
CA CYS A 61 2.01 -10.26 3.24
C CYS A 61 2.05 -11.78 3.38
N ALA A 62 3.20 -12.39 3.12
CA ALA A 62 3.37 -13.85 3.11
C ALA A 62 2.92 -14.54 4.40
N SER A 63 3.13 -13.87 5.57
CA SER A 63 2.77 -14.42 6.88
C SER A 63 1.26 -14.55 7.08
N ILE A 64 0.47 -13.62 6.51
CA ILE A 64 -1.01 -13.62 6.64
C ILE A 64 -1.65 -14.34 5.46
N TYR A 65 -1.17 -14.07 4.24
CA TYR A 65 -1.75 -14.65 3.02
C TYR A 65 -1.76 -16.19 3.04
N ARG A 66 -0.77 -16.82 3.66
CA ARG A 66 -0.66 -18.28 3.76
C ARG A 66 -1.63 -18.95 4.73
N LEU A 67 -2.32 -18.20 5.58
CA LEU A 67 -3.23 -18.73 6.63
C LEU A 67 -4.56 -19.20 6.01
N ASN A 68 -4.52 -20.35 5.30
CA ASN A 68 -5.65 -20.86 4.53
C ASN A 68 -6.89 -21.19 5.38
N ALA A 69 -6.69 -21.75 6.59
CA ALA A 69 -7.79 -22.06 7.49
C ALA A 69 -8.46 -20.78 8.02
N THR A 70 -7.67 -19.74 8.26
CA THR A 70 -8.18 -18.41 8.65
C THR A 70 -9.01 -17.80 7.52
N TRP A 71 -8.47 -17.76 6.30
CA TRP A 71 -9.15 -17.18 5.14
C TRP A 71 -10.43 -17.95 4.76
N ALA A 72 -10.48 -19.27 4.97
CA ALA A 72 -11.66 -20.08 4.72
C ALA A 72 -12.86 -19.70 5.61
N LEU A 73 -12.63 -19.08 6.77
CA LEU A 73 -13.66 -18.63 7.70
C LEU A 73 -14.06 -17.17 7.51
N VAL A 74 -13.34 -16.41 6.69
CA VAL A 74 -13.72 -15.04 6.33
C VAL A 74 -14.96 -15.06 5.45
N SER A 75 -15.91 -14.16 5.71
CA SER A 75 -17.18 -14.11 4.96
C SER A 75 -16.95 -13.79 3.49
N ARG A 76 -17.82 -14.32 2.61
CA ARG A 76 -17.78 -14.02 1.18
C ARG A 76 -17.84 -12.53 0.90
N LYS A 77 -18.70 -11.81 1.64
CA LYS A 77 -18.83 -10.36 1.52
C LYS A 77 -17.51 -9.63 1.80
N ASP A 78 -16.79 -10.03 2.86
CA ASP A 78 -15.51 -9.40 3.21
C ASP A 78 -14.43 -9.73 2.18
N LEU A 79 -14.42 -10.96 1.65
CA LEU A 79 -13.52 -11.35 0.57
C LEU A 79 -13.77 -10.55 -0.71
N ASP A 80 -15.02 -10.29 -1.06
CA ASP A 80 -15.38 -9.49 -2.23
C ASP A 80 -14.89 -8.03 -2.04
N ILE A 81 -15.11 -7.43 -0.87
CA ILE A 81 -14.57 -6.11 -0.52
C ILE A 81 -13.03 -6.08 -0.63
N PHE A 82 -12.38 -7.09 -0.06
CA PHE A 82 -10.92 -7.17 -0.10
C PHE A 82 -10.39 -7.32 -1.53
N SER A 83 -11.09 -8.09 -2.36
CA SER A 83 -10.79 -8.23 -3.79
C SER A 83 -10.90 -6.90 -4.53
N GLU A 84 -11.94 -6.10 -4.27
CA GLU A 84 -12.11 -4.77 -4.86
C GLU A 84 -10.98 -3.82 -4.47
N ILE A 85 -10.60 -3.79 -3.18
CA ILE A 85 -9.48 -2.98 -2.69
C ILE A 85 -8.17 -3.43 -3.36
N ASN A 86 -7.92 -4.73 -3.45
CA ASN A 86 -6.72 -5.26 -4.10
C ASN A 86 -6.65 -4.89 -5.59
N GLN A 87 -7.79 -4.83 -6.29
CA GLN A 87 -7.82 -4.38 -7.68
C GLN A 87 -7.39 -2.91 -7.85
N ILE A 88 -7.68 -2.06 -6.85
CA ILE A 88 -7.26 -0.65 -6.87
C ILE A 88 -5.75 -0.53 -6.70
N ILE A 89 -5.16 -1.32 -5.80
CA ILE A 89 -3.74 -1.25 -5.46
C ILE A 89 -2.85 -2.13 -6.33
N GLN A 90 -3.41 -2.78 -7.37
CA GLN A 90 -2.61 -3.58 -8.31
C GLN A 90 -1.54 -2.75 -9.03
N PRO A 91 -0.30 -3.28 -9.16
CA PRO A 91 0.80 -2.57 -9.81
C PRO A 91 0.65 -2.44 -11.33
N THR A 92 -0.38 -3.06 -11.91
CA THR A 92 -0.64 -3.08 -13.36
C THR A 92 -0.70 -1.68 -13.94
N ARG A 93 0.07 -1.41 -14.99
CA ARG A 93 0.17 -0.10 -15.66
C ARG A 93 0.46 1.03 -14.69
N ASN A 94 1.45 0.84 -13.81
CA ASN A 94 1.84 1.82 -12.79
C ASN A 94 0.69 2.26 -11.90
N TYR A 95 -0.09 1.29 -11.40
CA TYR A 95 -1.23 1.56 -10.53
C TYR A 95 -2.30 2.45 -11.19
N SER A 96 -2.56 2.22 -12.50
CA SER A 96 -3.46 3.08 -13.28
C SER A 96 -4.82 3.26 -12.61
N ARG A 97 -5.41 2.18 -12.06
CA ARG A 97 -6.71 2.27 -11.37
C ARG A 97 -6.68 3.20 -10.16
N TYR A 98 -5.61 3.15 -9.39
CA TYR A 98 -5.43 4.05 -8.25
C TYR A 98 -5.22 5.50 -8.69
N ARG A 99 -4.44 5.73 -9.75
CA ARG A 99 -4.23 7.07 -10.30
C ARG A 99 -5.52 7.66 -10.86
N ASP A 100 -6.28 6.87 -11.62
CA ASP A 100 -7.60 7.29 -12.14
C ASP A 100 -8.59 7.62 -10.99
N LEU A 101 -8.47 6.90 -9.86
CA LEU A 101 -9.25 7.19 -8.67
C LEU A 101 -8.82 8.53 -8.05
N LEU A 102 -7.53 8.77 -7.88
CA LEU A 102 -6.99 10.03 -7.33
C LEU A 102 -7.40 11.24 -8.17
N ASP A 103 -7.43 11.12 -9.50
CA ASP A 103 -7.82 12.20 -10.40
C ASP A 103 -9.27 12.66 -10.18
N ARG A 104 -10.14 11.74 -9.76
CA ARG A 104 -11.58 11.98 -9.55
C ARG A 104 -11.93 12.37 -8.12
N VAL A 105 -11.05 12.10 -7.17
CA VAL A 105 -11.32 12.33 -5.75
C VAL A 105 -11.13 13.80 -5.38
N ASN A 106 -12.12 14.36 -4.70
CA ASN A 106 -12.03 15.67 -4.08
C ASN A 106 -11.51 15.57 -2.63
N PRO A 107 -10.70 16.52 -2.16
CA PRO A 107 -10.31 16.60 -0.76
C PRO A 107 -11.54 16.72 0.17
N PRO A 108 -11.47 16.20 1.41
CA PRO A 108 -10.27 15.70 2.08
C PRO A 108 -9.83 14.32 1.58
N CYS A 109 -8.52 14.12 1.47
CA CYS A 109 -7.92 12.87 1.00
C CYS A 109 -6.51 12.71 1.59
N VAL A 110 -6.15 11.50 1.98
CA VAL A 110 -4.77 11.12 2.31
C VAL A 110 -4.28 10.12 1.26
N PRO A 111 -3.56 10.56 0.24
CA PRO A 111 -3.05 9.67 -0.80
C PRO A 111 -1.94 8.77 -0.27
N PHE A 112 -1.68 7.66 -0.96
CA PHE A 112 -0.54 6.81 -0.67
C PHE A 112 0.75 7.45 -1.20
N PHE A 113 1.56 7.97 -0.29
CA PHE A 113 2.78 8.72 -0.62
C PHE A 113 3.88 7.89 -1.28
N GLY A 114 3.86 6.57 -1.13
CA GLY A 114 4.85 5.67 -1.72
C GLY A 114 4.97 5.80 -3.24
N LEU A 115 3.85 6.04 -3.94
CA LEU A 115 3.87 6.23 -5.40
C LEU A 115 4.51 7.56 -5.80
N TYR A 116 4.19 8.65 -5.11
CA TYR A 116 4.83 9.94 -5.38
C TYR A 116 6.33 9.92 -5.12
N THR A 117 6.76 9.23 -4.06
CA THR A 117 8.19 9.05 -3.78
C THR A 117 8.86 8.26 -4.90
N LYS A 118 8.21 7.18 -5.37
CA LYS A 118 8.68 6.39 -6.51
C LYS A 118 8.78 7.25 -7.78
N ASP A 119 7.75 8.01 -8.12
CA ASP A 119 7.74 8.88 -9.29
C ASP A 119 8.88 9.93 -9.22
N LEU A 120 9.07 10.57 -8.08
CA LEU A 120 10.18 11.52 -7.89
C LEU A 120 11.55 10.88 -8.02
N THR A 121 11.73 9.64 -7.52
CA THR A 121 12.97 8.88 -7.68
C THR A 121 13.24 8.57 -9.15
N PHE A 122 12.23 8.10 -9.89
CA PHE A 122 12.40 7.85 -11.33
C PHE A 122 12.68 9.11 -12.14
N ILE A 123 12.07 10.25 -11.79
CA ILE A 123 12.37 11.53 -12.44
C ILE A 123 13.81 11.93 -12.16
N GLU A 124 14.28 11.74 -10.92
CA GLU A 124 15.63 12.11 -10.50
C GLU A 124 16.70 11.23 -11.17
N ASP A 125 16.50 9.91 -11.16
CA ASP A 125 17.46 8.95 -11.67
C ASP A 125 17.42 8.83 -13.20
N GLY A 126 16.24 9.00 -13.81
CA GLY A 126 16.04 8.84 -15.24
C GLY A 126 16.39 10.06 -16.10
N ASN A 127 16.65 11.22 -15.49
CA ASN A 127 16.91 12.45 -16.21
C ASN A 127 18.15 13.16 -15.68
N SER A 128 19.05 13.59 -16.56
CA SER A 128 20.20 14.39 -16.17
C SER A 128 19.77 15.79 -15.69
N ASP A 129 20.56 16.40 -14.78
CA ASP A 129 20.29 17.76 -14.27
C ASP A 129 20.55 18.86 -15.30
N SER A 130 21.43 18.61 -16.27
CA SER A 130 21.82 19.52 -17.33
C SER A 130 21.53 18.94 -18.70
N LEU A 131 21.29 19.83 -19.67
CA LEU A 131 21.12 19.45 -21.06
C LEU A 131 22.48 19.19 -21.71
N TRP A 132 22.65 17.95 -22.26
CA TRP A 132 23.83 17.50 -23.02
C TRP A 132 25.14 17.64 -22.22
N SER A 133 26.23 17.90 -22.93
CA SER A 133 27.56 18.09 -22.33
C SER A 133 27.79 19.46 -21.70
N ASP A 134 26.84 20.41 -21.81
CA ASP A 134 26.98 21.73 -21.21
C ASP A 134 26.28 21.79 -19.85
N SER A 135 27.07 21.68 -18.79
CA SER A 135 26.59 21.75 -17.41
C SER A 135 25.94 23.10 -16.99
N ARG A 136 26.05 24.12 -17.85
CA ARG A 136 25.43 25.43 -17.62
C ARG A 136 23.96 25.49 -18.01
N LEU A 137 23.50 24.52 -18.84
CA LEU A 137 22.12 24.45 -19.30
C LEU A 137 21.32 23.49 -18.42
N ILE A 138 20.45 24.05 -17.60
CA ILE A 138 19.58 23.28 -16.71
C ILE A 138 18.55 22.50 -17.52
N ASN A 139 18.34 21.22 -17.20
CA ASN A 139 17.24 20.42 -17.75
C ASN A 139 15.92 20.87 -17.11
N PHE A 140 15.29 21.86 -17.73
CA PHE A 140 14.04 22.44 -17.24
C PHE A 140 12.89 21.43 -17.29
N ALA A 141 12.86 20.51 -18.26
CA ALA A 141 11.83 19.49 -18.36
C ALA A 141 11.84 18.52 -17.17
N LYS A 142 13.02 18.10 -16.69
CA LYS A 142 13.15 17.35 -15.42
C LYS A 142 12.51 18.10 -14.26
N ARG A 143 12.76 19.40 -14.16
CA ARG A 143 12.22 20.23 -13.07
C ARG A 143 10.71 20.41 -13.19
N SER A 144 10.18 20.50 -14.41
CA SER A 144 8.73 20.57 -14.66
C SER A 144 8.03 19.27 -14.20
N LEU A 145 8.56 18.10 -14.58
CA LEU A 145 8.01 16.81 -14.14
C LEU A 145 7.97 16.69 -12.60
N ALA A 146 9.05 17.08 -11.92
CA ALA A 146 9.07 17.08 -10.46
C ALA A 146 8.07 18.07 -9.86
N ALA A 147 7.91 19.24 -10.47
CA ALA A 147 6.95 20.24 -10.05
C ALA A 147 5.51 19.76 -10.20
N ASP A 148 5.17 19.03 -11.26
CA ASP A 148 3.84 18.45 -11.48
C ASP A 148 3.48 17.47 -10.37
N VAL A 149 4.40 16.57 -9.98
CA VAL A 149 4.19 15.64 -8.86
C VAL A 149 3.97 16.40 -7.54
N LEU A 150 4.76 17.45 -7.28
CA LEU A 150 4.61 18.26 -6.06
C LEU A 150 3.30 19.04 -6.06
N TYR A 151 2.86 19.54 -7.21
CA TYR A 151 1.58 20.24 -7.37
C TYR A 151 0.40 19.33 -7.07
N GLU A 152 0.44 18.09 -7.56
CA GLU A 152 -0.59 17.09 -7.27
C GLU A 152 -0.68 16.77 -5.76
N ILE A 153 0.47 16.57 -5.10
CA ILE A 153 0.51 16.37 -3.65
C ILE A 153 -0.11 17.57 -2.92
N ARG A 154 0.20 18.79 -3.36
CA ARG A 154 -0.29 20.02 -2.75
C ARG A 154 -1.81 20.11 -2.79
N ARG A 155 -2.47 19.60 -3.84
CA ARG A 155 -3.93 19.58 -3.97
C ARG A 155 -4.63 18.96 -2.76
N PHE A 156 -4.03 17.94 -2.14
CA PHE A 156 -4.61 17.23 -1.00
C PHE A 156 -4.31 17.90 0.36
N GLN A 157 -3.54 18.98 0.41
CA GLN A 157 -3.17 19.67 1.65
C GLN A 157 -4.15 20.81 2.03
N PHE A 158 -5.02 21.23 1.11
CA PHE A 158 -5.87 22.41 1.32
C PHE A 158 -7.10 22.16 2.18
N VAL A 159 -7.64 20.95 2.16
CA VAL A 159 -8.89 20.62 2.86
C VAL A 159 -8.60 19.54 3.90
N PRO A 160 -8.58 19.88 5.20
CA PRO A 160 -8.38 18.90 6.27
C PRO A 160 -9.65 18.09 6.52
N TYR A 161 -9.48 16.91 7.12
CA TYR A 161 -10.61 16.19 7.72
C TYR A 161 -11.14 16.94 8.95
N ASN A 162 -12.45 16.91 9.12
CA ASN A 162 -13.12 17.50 10.28
C ASN A 162 -13.61 16.41 11.25
N PHE A 163 -12.67 15.59 11.75
CA PHE A 163 -12.99 14.57 12.75
C PHE A 163 -12.75 15.07 14.16
N VAL A 164 -13.65 14.69 15.06
CA VAL A 164 -13.45 14.94 16.48
C VAL A 164 -12.43 13.94 17.03
N ARG A 165 -11.42 14.44 17.71
CA ARG A 165 -10.41 13.60 18.36
C ARG A 165 -11.04 12.83 19.52
N VAL A 166 -10.89 11.50 19.52
CA VAL A 166 -11.29 10.61 20.61
C VAL A 166 -10.04 10.20 21.39
N PRO A 167 -9.79 10.76 22.61
CA PRO A 167 -8.53 10.56 23.35
C PRO A 167 -8.21 9.08 23.59
N SER A 168 -9.19 8.28 24.00
CA SER A 168 -8.99 6.85 24.27
C SER A 168 -8.53 6.04 23.04
N ILE A 169 -9.00 6.40 21.85
CA ILE A 169 -8.53 5.78 20.60
C ILE A 169 -7.08 6.16 20.33
N PHE A 170 -6.72 7.43 20.53
CA PHE A 170 -5.35 7.89 20.33
C PHE A 170 -4.37 7.23 21.30
N GLU A 171 -4.72 7.13 22.57
CA GLU A 171 -3.93 6.44 23.59
C GLU A 171 -3.74 4.96 23.25
N PHE A 172 -4.80 4.29 22.81
CA PHE A 172 -4.74 2.91 22.37
C PHE A 172 -3.79 2.74 21.18
N LEU A 173 -3.91 3.59 20.14
CA LEU A 173 -3.08 3.52 18.95
C LEU A 173 -1.60 3.83 19.27
N ASP A 174 -1.32 4.85 20.07
CA ASP A 174 0.05 5.21 20.47
C ASP A 174 0.74 4.10 21.27
N LEU A 175 -0.02 3.36 22.07
CA LEU A 175 0.47 2.21 22.81
C LEU A 175 0.75 0.99 21.93
N HIS A 176 -0.07 0.75 20.91
CA HIS A 176 -0.07 -0.51 20.11
C HIS A 176 0.59 -0.41 18.75
N PHE A 177 0.74 0.80 18.17
CA PHE A 177 1.33 0.99 16.83
C PHE A 177 2.86 0.81 16.78
N LYS A 178 3.44 0.09 17.70
CA LYS A 178 4.88 -0.21 17.70
C LYS A 178 5.06 -1.70 17.41
N PRO A 179 5.25 -2.11 16.13
CA PRO A 179 5.52 -3.49 15.80
C PRO A 179 6.80 -3.95 16.50
N ARG A 180 6.77 -5.18 17.02
CA ARG A 180 7.83 -5.75 17.86
C ARG A 180 8.56 -6.91 17.21
N MET A 181 7.92 -7.54 16.19
CA MET A 181 8.44 -8.72 15.50
C MET A 181 9.14 -8.33 14.21
N SER A 182 10.23 -9.02 13.89
CA SER A 182 10.83 -9.01 12.55
C SER A 182 9.95 -9.76 11.55
N ASP A 183 10.22 -9.63 10.26
CA ASP A 183 9.46 -10.34 9.22
C ASP A 183 9.69 -11.87 9.31
N GLU A 184 10.89 -12.31 9.72
CA GLU A 184 11.20 -13.72 9.99
C GLU A 184 10.37 -14.25 11.16
N GLU A 185 10.30 -13.53 12.28
CA GLU A 185 9.51 -13.92 13.45
C GLU A 185 8.01 -14.00 13.13
N ARG A 186 7.48 -13.06 12.35
CA ARG A 186 6.10 -13.10 11.84
C ARG A 186 5.84 -14.32 10.99
N TYR A 187 6.76 -14.65 10.09
CA TYR A 187 6.63 -15.83 9.24
C TYR A 187 6.69 -17.13 10.05
N GLU A 188 7.64 -17.25 10.99
CA GLU A 188 7.72 -18.40 11.92
C GLU A 188 6.46 -18.55 12.76
N ARG A 189 5.91 -17.42 13.27
CA ARG A 189 4.65 -17.44 14.02
C ARG A 189 3.50 -17.95 13.16
N SER A 190 3.42 -17.52 11.92
CA SER A 190 2.40 -18.01 10.99
C SER A 190 2.51 -19.52 10.71
N LEU A 191 3.73 -20.05 10.68
CA LEU A 191 3.97 -21.50 10.52
C LEU A 191 3.54 -22.30 11.76
N LYS A 192 3.67 -21.72 12.96
CA LYS A 192 3.18 -22.35 14.20
C LYS A 192 1.66 -22.38 14.26
N LEU A 193 0.99 -21.31 13.80
CA LEU A 193 -0.48 -21.21 13.75
C LEU A 193 -1.09 -22.17 12.73
N GLU A 194 -0.55 -22.17 11.52
CA GLU A 194 -0.98 -23.05 10.42
C GLU A 194 0.25 -23.68 9.77
N PRO A 195 0.65 -24.90 10.21
CA PRO A 195 1.78 -25.62 9.64
C PRO A 195 1.62 -25.89 8.13
N ARG A 196 2.73 -26.00 7.41
CA ARG A 196 2.70 -26.40 6.00
C ARG A 196 2.08 -27.81 5.91
N GLN A 197 0.99 -27.96 5.16
CA GLN A 197 0.49 -29.28 4.84
C GLN A 197 1.52 -29.97 3.94
N SER A 198 2.02 -31.12 4.37
CA SER A 198 2.82 -31.99 3.52
C SER A 198 1.94 -32.39 2.33
N SER A 199 2.29 -31.90 1.15
CA SER A 199 1.76 -32.13 -0.19
C SER A 199 0.52 -33.03 -0.28
N SER A 200 -0.66 -32.41 -0.38
CA SER A 200 -1.81 -33.04 -1.04
C SER A 200 -1.65 -32.89 -2.56
N PRO A 201 -1.83 -33.96 -3.37
CA PRO A 201 -1.67 -33.90 -4.83
C PRO A 201 -2.75 -33.09 -5.56
N TYR A 202 -3.74 -32.57 -4.86
CA TYR A 202 -4.84 -31.78 -5.40
C TYR A 202 -4.74 -30.31 -4.92
N GLY A 203 -3.77 -29.58 -5.45
CA GLY A 203 -3.69 -28.12 -5.31
C GLY A 203 -4.68 -27.47 -6.27
N GLY A 204 -5.82 -27.00 -5.78
CA GLY A 204 -6.70 -26.12 -6.54
C GLY A 204 -5.93 -24.85 -6.94
N ASN A 205 -5.80 -24.60 -8.24
CA ASN A 205 -5.21 -23.39 -8.82
C ASN A 205 -6.08 -22.18 -8.51
N TYR A 206 -5.85 -21.55 -7.35
CA TYR A 206 -6.13 -20.14 -7.21
C TYR A 206 -4.89 -19.40 -7.76
N HIS A 207 -5.08 -18.61 -8.80
CA HIS A 207 -4.02 -17.79 -9.40
C HIS A 207 -3.33 -16.96 -8.31
N ARG A 208 -2.17 -17.45 -7.88
CA ARG A 208 -1.22 -16.70 -7.08
C ARG A 208 -0.67 -15.57 -7.96
N HIS A 209 -1.13 -14.37 -7.73
CA HIS A 209 -0.31 -13.23 -8.08
C HIS A 209 0.77 -13.11 -6.99
N ASP A 210 1.97 -13.55 -7.31
CA ASP A 210 3.15 -13.33 -6.49
C ASP A 210 3.38 -11.82 -6.35
N PHE A 211 3.05 -11.27 -5.20
CA PHE A 211 3.43 -9.92 -4.80
C PHE A 211 4.89 -9.84 -4.30
N THR A 212 5.73 -10.80 -4.66
CA THR A 212 7.16 -10.82 -4.36
C THR A 212 7.95 -10.45 -5.60
N SER A 213 8.01 -9.20 -5.88
CA SER A 213 9.19 -8.46 -6.32
C SER A 213 8.74 -7.09 -6.82
N TYR A 214 9.36 -6.06 -6.30
CA TYR A 214 9.39 -4.75 -6.94
C TYR A 214 10.18 -4.89 -8.25
N ASP A 215 9.58 -5.51 -9.27
CA ASP A 215 10.12 -5.47 -10.61
C ASP A 215 10.03 -4.04 -11.10
N MET A 216 11.17 -3.36 -11.04
CA MET A 216 11.40 -2.04 -11.59
C MET A 216 11.43 -2.13 -13.12
N ILE A 217 10.27 -2.37 -13.73
CA ILE A 217 10.11 -2.21 -15.19
C ILE A 217 9.63 -0.77 -15.41
N PRO A 218 10.31 0.00 -16.28
CA PRO A 218 9.81 1.32 -16.66
C PRO A 218 8.43 1.15 -17.30
N ASP A 219 7.43 1.75 -16.70
CA ASP A 219 6.05 1.58 -17.10
C ASP A 219 5.76 2.34 -18.40
N GLU A 220 4.99 1.71 -19.31
CA GLU A 220 4.54 2.32 -20.57
C GLU A 220 3.85 3.69 -20.38
N TYR A 221 3.13 3.88 -19.26
CA TYR A 221 2.49 5.16 -18.97
C TYR A 221 3.53 6.25 -18.68
N PHE A 222 4.56 5.94 -17.91
CA PHE A 222 5.66 6.87 -17.61
C PHE A 222 6.49 7.12 -18.87
N MET A 223 6.82 6.08 -19.64
CA MET A 223 7.53 6.18 -20.90
C MET A 223 6.74 6.97 -21.94
N LYS A 224 5.42 6.76 -22.03
CA LYS A 224 4.55 7.54 -22.91
C LYS A 224 4.55 9.03 -22.55
N ARG A 225 4.48 9.36 -21.27
CA ARG A 225 4.53 10.75 -20.80
C ARG A 225 5.91 11.39 -20.98
N LEU A 226 6.98 10.62 -20.85
CA LEU A 226 8.34 11.07 -21.22
C LEU A 226 8.43 11.36 -22.72
N GLN A 227 7.88 10.49 -23.58
CA GLN A 227 7.85 10.70 -25.04
C GLN A 227 6.97 11.90 -25.44
N GLU A 228 5.82 12.08 -24.82
CA GLU A 228 4.93 13.24 -25.02
C GLU A 228 5.61 14.57 -24.63
N ASN A 229 6.57 14.53 -23.72
CA ASN A 229 7.35 15.69 -23.28
C ASN A 229 8.75 15.78 -23.97
N GLY A 230 8.99 14.98 -25.02
CA GLY A 230 10.20 15.10 -25.84
C GLY A 230 11.43 14.37 -25.30
N PHE A 231 11.24 13.39 -24.40
CA PHE A 231 12.30 12.52 -23.92
C PHE A 231 12.27 11.20 -24.69
N THR A 232 13.28 10.92 -25.46
CA THR A 232 13.55 9.64 -26.14
C THR A 232 14.69 8.93 -25.45
#